data_ee37eb5c13b7a677abeffcab087c8884
#
_entry.id   ee37eb5c13b7a677abeffcab087c8884
#
_cell.length_a   1.000
_cell.length_b   1.000
_cell.length_c   1.000
_cell.angle_alpha   90.00
_cell.angle_beta   90.00
_cell.angle_gamma   90.00
#
_symmetry.space_group_name_H-M   'P 1'
#
loop_
_entity.id
_entity.type
_entity.pdbx_description
1 polymer ?
#
loop_
_entity_poly.entity_id
_entity_poly.type
_entity_poly.pdbx_seq_one_letter_code
_entity_poly.pdbx_strand_id
1 'polypeptide(L)' 'PINPEHYKQGDVECIDAMVQVYGLQRVQEYAEIASFKYQWREGLKGDSKTDKKKKIWYTRFSMGDDPRGDAHD' A
#
# COMPACT_ATOMS: atom_id res chain seq x y z
N PRO A 1 -0.01 15.00 14.24
CA PRO A 1 1.35 14.50 14.10
C PRO A 1 1.43 13.00 14.03
N ILE A 2 2.44 12.55 13.35
CA ILE A 2 2.62 11.14 13.09
C ILE A 2 3.28 10.49 14.31
N ASN A 3 2.68 9.41 14.81
CA ASN A 3 3.22 8.70 15.95
C ASN A 3 4.14 7.58 15.47
N PRO A 4 5.46 7.66 15.76
CA PRO A 4 6.41 6.65 15.30
C PRO A 4 6.09 5.24 15.75
N GLU A 5 5.40 5.08 16.86
CA GLU A 5 5.04 3.74 17.32
C GLU A 5 4.06 3.06 16.39
N HIS A 6 3.22 3.82 15.71
CA HIS A 6 2.27 3.24 14.76
C HIS A 6 2.98 2.65 13.56
N TYR A 7 4.14 3.19 13.19
CA TYR A 7 4.88 2.66 12.05
C TYR A 7 5.37 1.24 12.28
N LYS A 8 5.55 0.87 13.54
CA LYS A 8 6.05 -0.45 13.86
C LYS A 8 4.99 -1.52 13.72
N GLN A 9 3.74 -1.10 13.52
CA GLN A 9 2.62 -2.03 13.46
C GLN A 9 2.30 -2.50 12.05
N GLY A 10 2.99 -1.95 11.04
CA GLY A 10 2.86 -2.45 9.70
C GLY A 10 2.68 -1.37 8.64
N ASP A 11 2.60 -1.84 7.41
CA ASP A 11 2.54 -0.97 6.23
C ASP A 11 1.29 -0.12 6.16
N VAL A 12 0.22 -0.58 6.80
CA VAL A 12 -1.06 0.13 6.80
C VAL A 12 -0.91 1.51 7.43
N GLU A 13 -0.23 1.58 8.57
CA GLU A 13 0.00 2.85 9.23
C GLU A 13 0.96 3.72 8.44
N CYS A 14 1.91 3.11 7.77
CA CYS A 14 2.84 3.85 6.94
C CYS A 14 2.11 4.57 5.81
N ILE A 15 1.17 3.91 5.15
CA ILE A 15 0.45 4.53 4.05
C ILE A 15 -0.40 5.72 4.54
N ASP A 16 -0.95 5.61 5.73
CA ASP A 16 -1.69 6.73 6.33
C ASP A 16 -0.78 7.93 6.55
N ALA A 17 0.42 7.68 7.05
CA ALA A 17 1.40 8.74 7.25
C ALA A 17 1.80 9.38 5.93
N MET A 18 1.96 8.57 4.90
CA MET A 18 2.30 9.08 3.57
C MET A 18 1.22 10.02 3.05
N VAL A 19 -0.05 9.67 3.26
CA VAL A 19 -1.15 10.52 2.83
C VAL A 19 -1.11 11.86 3.57
N GLN A 20 -0.80 11.85 4.85
CA GLN A 20 -0.72 13.08 5.62
C GLN A 20 0.41 13.99 5.13
N VAL A 21 1.53 13.40 4.73
CA VAL A 21 2.69 14.19 4.31
C VAL A 21 2.57 14.65 2.85
N TYR A 22 2.13 13.77 1.97
CA TYR A 22 2.19 14.01 0.54
C TYR A 22 0.84 14.25 -0.12
N GLY A 23 -0.24 13.94 0.57
CA GLY A 23 -1.58 14.06 0.00
C GLY A 23 -2.01 12.77 -0.69
N LEU A 24 -3.33 12.57 -0.73
CA LEU A 24 -3.90 11.32 -1.22
C LEU A 24 -3.53 11.03 -2.68
N GLN A 25 -3.60 12.04 -3.53
CA GLN A 25 -3.36 11.83 -4.96
C GLN A 25 -1.96 11.27 -5.22
N ARG A 26 -0.95 11.86 -4.56
CA ARG A 26 0.42 11.40 -4.75
C ARG A 26 0.63 9.99 -4.23
N VAL A 27 -0.05 9.65 -3.15
CA VAL A 27 0.08 8.31 -2.59
C VAL A 27 -0.65 7.29 -3.47
N GLN A 28 -1.75 7.66 -4.10
CA GLN A 28 -2.39 6.80 -5.08
C GLN A 28 -1.48 6.55 -6.29
N GLU A 29 -0.75 7.56 -6.72
CA GLU A 29 0.23 7.40 -7.80
C GLU A 29 1.36 6.48 -7.37
N TYR A 30 1.84 6.66 -6.14
CA TYR A 30 2.83 5.74 -5.59
C TYR A 30 2.30 4.31 -5.57
N ALA A 31 1.05 4.14 -5.15
CA ALA A 31 0.46 2.80 -5.06
C ALA A 31 0.38 2.13 -6.43
N GLU A 32 0.07 2.90 -7.46
CA GLU A 32 0.07 2.37 -8.83
C GLU A 32 1.46 1.88 -9.22
N ILE A 33 2.48 2.67 -8.91
CA ILE A 33 3.86 2.30 -9.22
C ILE A 33 4.27 1.08 -8.39
N ALA A 34 3.89 1.04 -7.13
CA ALA A 34 4.21 -0.09 -6.27
C ALA A 34 3.58 -1.38 -6.79
N SER A 35 2.36 -1.30 -7.32
CA SER A 35 1.70 -2.48 -7.86
C SER A 35 2.48 -3.04 -9.04
N PHE A 36 3.07 -2.16 -9.87
CA PHE A 36 3.93 -2.61 -10.96
C PHE A 36 5.16 -3.36 -10.43
N LYS A 37 5.75 -2.85 -9.37
CA LYS A 37 6.92 -3.49 -8.77
C LYS A 37 6.60 -4.92 -8.32
N TYR A 38 5.46 -5.11 -7.70
CA TYR A 38 5.08 -6.45 -7.24
C TYR A 38 4.69 -7.35 -8.40
N GLN A 39 4.10 -6.81 -9.45
CA GLN A 39 3.85 -7.57 -10.68
C GLN A 39 5.16 -8.06 -11.28
N TRP A 40 6.16 -7.20 -11.33
CA TRP A 40 7.44 -7.51 -11.93
C TRP A 40 8.16 -8.60 -11.18
N ARG A 41 8.18 -8.52 -9.85
CA ARG A 41 8.96 -9.45 -9.06
C ARG A 41 8.23 -10.75 -8.72
N GLU A 42 6.97 -10.86 -9.09
CA GLU A 42 6.17 -12.04 -8.78
C GLU A 42 6.86 -13.29 -9.34
N GLY A 43 7.16 -14.22 -8.44
CA GLY A 43 7.80 -15.48 -8.84
C GLY A 43 9.29 -15.40 -9.06
N LEU A 44 9.89 -14.22 -9.01
CA LEU A 44 11.33 -14.10 -9.19
C LEU A 44 12.10 -14.37 -7.91
N LYS A 45 11.52 -14.01 -6.76
CA LYS A 45 12.15 -14.20 -5.47
C LYS A 45 11.11 -14.65 -4.48
N GLY A 46 11.21 -15.88 -4.05
CA GLY A 46 10.40 -16.39 -2.97
C GLY A 46 8.92 -16.45 -3.28
N ASP A 47 8.13 -15.86 -2.45
CA ASP A 47 6.70 -16.12 -2.36
C ASP A 47 5.87 -15.32 -3.36
N SER A 48 5.52 -15.95 -4.46
CA SER A 48 4.70 -15.33 -5.49
C SER A 48 3.30 -14.97 -4.98
N LYS A 49 2.78 -15.75 -4.04
CA LYS A 49 1.45 -15.48 -3.47
C LYS A 49 1.45 -14.19 -2.67
N THR A 50 2.50 -13.93 -1.91
CA THR A 50 2.63 -12.69 -1.17
C THR A 50 2.73 -11.49 -2.12
N ASP A 51 3.50 -11.62 -3.19
CA ASP A 51 3.62 -10.55 -4.16
C ASP A 51 2.30 -10.28 -4.87
N LYS A 52 1.52 -11.32 -5.16
CA LYS A 52 0.20 -11.14 -5.74
C LYS A 52 -0.73 -10.37 -4.81
N LYS A 53 -0.71 -10.71 -3.53
CA LYS A 53 -1.56 -10.02 -2.56
C LYS A 53 -1.18 -8.55 -2.44
N LYS A 54 0.11 -8.26 -2.42
CA LYS A 54 0.57 -6.88 -2.35
C LYS A 54 0.19 -6.10 -3.60
N LYS A 55 0.33 -6.72 -4.77
CA LYS A 55 -0.06 -6.10 -6.01
C LYS A 55 -1.53 -5.71 -5.99
N ILE A 56 -2.39 -6.63 -5.55
CA ILE A 56 -3.82 -6.37 -5.49
C ILE A 56 -4.12 -5.24 -4.51
N TRP A 57 -3.49 -5.26 -3.35
CA TRP A 57 -3.70 -4.24 -2.34
C TRP A 57 -3.37 -2.85 -2.87
N TYR A 58 -2.19 -2.70 -3.48
CA TYR A 58 -1.76 -1.41 -4.00
C TYR A 58 -2.57 -0.97 -5.21
N THR A 59 -2.96 -1.91 -6.06
CA THR A 59 -3.82 -1.58 -7.20
C THR A 59 -5.15 -1.01 -6.72
N ARG A 60 -5.76 -1.66 -5.73
CA ARG A 60 -7.03 -1.18 -5.18
C ARG A 60 -6.87 0.22 -4.57
N PHE A 61 -5.82 0.41 -3.80
CA PHE A 61 -5.58 1.72 -3.19
C PHE A 61 -5.41 2.80 -4.26
N SER A 62 -4.72 2.50 -5.34
CA SER A 62 -4.49 3.46 -6.42
C SER A 62 -5.78 3.89 -7.11
N MET A 63 -6.80 3.04 -7.06
CA MET A 63 -8.10 3.32 -7.67
C MET A 63 -9.06 4.04 -6.73
N GLY A 64 -8.62 4.36 -5.54
CA GLY A 64 -9.49 4.95 -4.54
C GLY A 64 -10.29 3.92 -3.75
N ASP A 65 -9.97 2.65 -3.90
CA ASP A 65 -10.61 1.57 -3.18
C ASP A 65 -9.66 1.09 -2.09
N ASP A 66 -9.70 1.77 -0.95
CA ASP A 66 -8.84 1.40 0.17
C ASP A 66 -9.21 0.00 0.65
N PRO A 67 -8.28 -0.97 0.57
CA PRO A 67 -8.59 -2.34 1.01
C PRO A 67 -8.94 -2.44 2.49
N ARG A 68 -8.67 -1.39 3.26
CA ARG A 68 -9.01 -1.33 4.68
C ARG A 68 -10.31 -0.59 4.94
N GLY A 69 -10.96 -0.09 3.88
CA GLY A 69 -12.08 0.82 4.04
C GLY A 69 -13.16 0.30 4.97
N ASP A 70 -13.52 -0.97 4.79
CA ASP A 70 -14.57 -1.58 5.61
C ASP A 70 -14.16 -1.70 7.06
N ALA A 71 -12.89 -1.86 7.31
CA ALA A 71 -12.37 -1.99 8.67
C ALA A 71 -12.31 -0.64 9.39
N HIS A 72 -12.35 0.45 8.65
CA HIS A 72 -12.24 1.79 9.20
C HIS A 72 -13.58 2.46 9.39
N ASP A 73 -14.60 1.88 8.85
CA ASP A 73 -15.95 2.39 9.00
C ASP A 73 -16.55 1.95 10.32
#